data_bea1e1f3a6c5232a8f5e73e2d5d1b9da
#
_entry.id   bea1e1f3a6c5232a8f5e73e2d5d1b9da
#
_cell.length_a   1.000
_cell.length_b   1.000
_cell.length_c   1.000
_cell.angle_alpha   90.00
_cell.angle_beta   90.00
_cell.angle_gamma   90.00
#
_symmetry.space_group_name_H-M   'P 1'
#
loop_
_entity.id
_entity.type
_entity.pdbx_description
1 polymer ?
#
loop_
_entity_poly.entity_id
_entity_poly.type
_entity_poly.pdbx_seq_one_letter_code
_entity_poly.pdbx_strand_id
1 'polypeptide(L)'
;ETIENALGESTETCEKLAEYVRKGAAFHHAGLHHDQRSAVEEAFRKDLVKVICATPTLAAGVSLPSQRSIIRDYKRYSPPEGMKPIPVLEYKQMAGRAGRPEYDDYGEAIMVGGSEDEREVLLDKYVSAEPERIESKLSSEPAIRTHVLGSIAAGYVNSFESMMNFIDGTFFAY
;
A
#
# COMPACT_ATOMS: atom_id res chain seq x y z
N GLU A 1 16.02 1.94 21.25
CA GLU A 1 15.30 2.48 22.42
C GLU A 1 13.84 2.81 22.06
N THR A 2 13.55 3.71 21.13
CA THR A 2 12.18 4.04 20.71
C THR A 2 11.42 2.80 20.17
N ILE A 3 12.09 1.96 19.37
CA ILE A 3 11.50 0.75 18.79
C ILE A 3 11.21 -0.32 19.86
N GLU A 4 12.10 -0.47 20.83
CA GLU A 4 12.00 -1.47 21.89
C GLU A 4 10.92 -1.09 22.92
N ASN A 5 10.75 0.20 23.19
CA ASN A 5 9.86 0.72 24.24
C ASN A 5 8.48 1.19 23.73
N ALA A 6 8.23 1.08 22.44
CA ALA A 6 6.99 1.59 21.82
C ALA A 6 5.70 0.98 22.38
N LEU A 7 5.75 -0.22 22.97
CA LEU A 7 4.59 -0.94 23.51
C LEU A 7 4.57 -1.00 25.05
N GLY A 8 5.50 -0.31 25.73
CA GLY A 8 5.65 -0.42 27.19
C GLY A 8 6.33 -1.71 27.65
N GLU A 9 6.11 -2.83 26.97
CA GLU A 9 6.83 -4.09 27.13
C GLU A 9 7.46 -4.51 25.79
N SER A 10 8.73 -4.92 25.80
CA SER A 10 9.40 -5.38 24.60
C SER A 10 8.86 -6.74 24.17
N THR A 11 8.48 -6.87 22.90
CA THR A 11 8.10 -8.13 22.29
C THR A 11 9.22 -8.67 21.41
N GLU A 12 9.22 -9.96 21.10
CA GLU A 12 10.18 -10.57 20.16
C GLU A 12 10.27 -9.80 18.83
N THR A 13 9.13 -9.28 18.35
CA THR A 13 9.07 -8.44 17.13
C THR A 13 9.80 -7.12 17.32
N CYS A 14 9.68 -6.47 18.49
CA CYS A 14 10.40 -5.24 18.82
C CYS A 14 11.92 -5.47 18.84
N GLU A 15 12.35 -6.55 19.47
CA GLU A 15 13.77 -6.91 19.56
C GLU A 15 14.39 -7.20 18.20
N LYS A 16 13.69 -8.01 17.37
CA LYS A 16 14.11 -8.29 15.98
C LYS A 16 14.19 -7.03 15.13
N LEU A 17 13.19 -6.15 15.22
CA LEU A 17 13.20 -4.90 14.46
C LEU A 17 14.37 -4.02 14.88
N ALA A 18 14.61 -3.87 16.18
CA ALA A 18 15.73 -3.10 16.70
C ALA A 18 17.08 -3.68 16.27
N GLU A 19 17.23 -5.01 16.27
CA GLU A 19 18.43 -5.69 15.78
C GLU A 19 18.69 -5.39 14.30
N TYR A 20 17.65 -5.51 13.45
CA TYR A 20 17.81 -5.25 12.02
C TYR A 20 18.11 -3.78 11.73
N VAL A 21 17.46 -2.84 12.43
CA VAL A 21 17.74 -1.40 12.27
C VAL A 21 19.21 -1.08 12.61
N ARG A 22 19.79 -1.68 13.65
CA ARG A 22 21.23 -1.53 13.95
C ARG A 22 22.14 -2.05 12.84
N LYS A 23 21.65 -2.98 12.01
CA LYS A 23 22.35 -3.53 10.83
C LYS A 23 22.04 -2.78 9.52
N GLY A 24 21.26 -1.72 9.58
CA GLY A 24 20.90 -0.92 8.40
C GLY A 24 19.74 -1.49 7.55
N ALA A 25 18.98 -2.43 8.09
CA ALA A 25 17.79 -3.00 7.45
C ALA A 25 16.57 -2.87 8.37
N ALA A 26 15.36 -2.86 7.82
CA ALA A 26 14.13 -2.87 8.60
C ALA A 26 13.03 -3.64 7.90
N PHE A 27 11.98 -3.98 8.64
CA PHE A 27 10.70 -4.38 8.08
C PHE A 27 9.62 -3.37 8.48
N HIS A 28 8.59 -3.24 7.63
CA HIS A 28 7.50 -2.28 7.83
C HIS A 28 6.17 -2.87 7.37
N HIS A 29 5.21 -2.96 8.27
CA HIS A 29 3.85 -3.43 8.00
C HIS A 29 2.84 -2.84 9.00
N ALA A 30 1.55 -2.95 8.70
CA ALA A 30 0.47 -2.38 9.50
C ALA A 30 0.38 -2.93 10.94
N GLY A 31 0.95 -4.10 11.21
CA GLY A 31 1.00 -4.70 12.54
C GLY A 31 2.05 -4.10 13.50
N LEU A 32 2.93 -3.22 13.01
CA LEU A 32 3.84 -2.48 13.86
C LEU A 32 3.12 -1.31 14.56
N HIS A 33 3.55 -0.99 15.79
CA HIS A 33 3.10 0.22 16.47
C HIS A 33 3.44 1.49 15.65
N HIS A 34 2.65 2.55 15.81
CA HIS A 34 2.86 3.81 15.09
C HIS A 34 4.28 4.34 15.28
N ASP A 35 4.78 4.38 16.53
CA ASP A 35 6.11 4.92 16.84
C ASP A 35 7.24 4.10 16.21
N GLN A 36 7.06 2.77 16.12
CA GLN A 36 8.02 1.89 15.43
C GLN A 36 8.07 2.17 13.94
N ARG A 37 6.89 2.34 13.31
CA ARG A 37 6.82 2.71 11.88
C ARG A 37 7.49 4.06 11.64
N SER A 38 7.14 5.07 12.44
CA SER A 38 7.73 6.41 12.33
C SER A 38 9.25 6.40 12.54
N ALA A 39 9.75 5.61 13.50
CA ALA A 39 11.19 5.49 13.74
C ALA A 39 11.93 4.83 12.56
N VAL A 40 11.34 3.80 11.94
CA VAL A 40 11.91 3.14 10.74
C VAL A 40 11.92 4.12 9.56
N GLU A 41 10.83 4.85 9.35
CA GLU A 41 10.70 5.82 8.27
C GLU A 41 11.71 6.97 8.42
N GLU A 42 11.88 7.48 9.63
CA GLU A 42 12.85 8.52 9.93
C GLU A 42 14.30 8.02 9.75
N ALA A 43 14.60 6.80 10.23
CA ALA A 43 15.91 6.18 10.04
C ALA A 43 16.25 5.98 8.55
N PHE A 44 15.25 5.64 7.73
CA PHE A 44 15.41 5.51 6.29
C PHE A 44 15.66 6.89 5.62
N ARG A 45 14.87 7.92 5.96
CA ARG A 45 15.09 9.29 5.44
C ARG A 45 16.47 9.84 5.82
N LYS A 46 17.00 9.45 6.99
CA LYS A 46 18.34 9.82 7.46
C LYS A 46 19.45 8.91 6.92
N ASP A 47 19.12 7.99 6.03
CA ASP A 47 20.06 7.05 5.41
C ASP A 47 20.77 6.12 6.40
N LEU A 48 20.21 5.94 7.61
CA LEU A 48 20.68 5.00 8.62
C LEU A 48 20.20 3.57 8.33
N VAL A 49 19.00 3.45 7.76
CA VAL A 49 18.46 2.20 7.21
C VAL A 49 18.56 2.27 5.69
N LYS A 50 19.17 1.27 5.09
CA LYS A 50 19.41 1.19 3.63
C LYS A 50 18.38 0.36 2.89
N VAL A 51 17.74 -0.58 3.60
CA VAL A 51 16.75 -1.51 3.03
C VAL A 51 15.54 -1.62 3.94
N ILE A 52 14.35 -1.47 3.37
CA ILE A 52 13.09 -1.76 4.06
C ILE A 52 12.35 -2.87 3.32
N CYS A 53 12.07 -3.97 4.01
CA CYS A 53 11.12 -4.99 3.55
C CYS A 53 9.73 -4.61 4.03
N ALA A 54 8.82 -4.31 3.11
CA ALA A 54 7.50 -3.79 3.46
C ALA A 54 6.35 -4.55 2.79
N THR A 55 5.19 -4.50 3.42
CA THR A 55 3.92 -4.82 2.75
C THR A 55 3.48 -3.65 1.86
N PRO A 56 2.57 -3.87 0.87
CA PRO A 56 2.11 -2.81 -0.03
C PRO A 56 1.52 -1.57 0.65
N THR A 57 1.14 -1.67 1.93
CA THR A 57 0.63 -0.54 2.72
C THR A 57 1.62 0.62 2.83
N LEU A 58 2.93 0.35 2.78
CA LEU A 58 3.96 1.40 2.75
C LEU A 58 3.87 2.22 1.45
N ALA A 59 3.61 1.58 0.33
CA ALA A 59 3.52 2.27 -0.96
C ALA A 59 2.34 3.25 -1.05
N ALA A 60 1.23 2.94 -0.38
CA ALA A 60 0.01 3.75 -0.42
C ALA A 60 -0.03 4.86 0.67
N GLY A 61 0.62 4.65 1.82
CA GLY A 61 0.41 5.48 3.01
C GLY A 61 1.52 6.48 3.34
N VAL A 62 2.73 6.31 2.83
CA VAL A 62 3.90 7.09 3.25
C VAL A 62 4.75 7.51 2.05
N SER A 63 5.26 8.75 2.06
CA SER A 63 6.22 9.21 1.06
C SER A 63 7.64 8.84 1.51
N LEU A 64 8.11 7.68 1.04
CA LEU A 64 9.48 7.19 1.23
C LEU A 64 10.06 6.80 -0.14
N PRO A 65 10.57 7.77 -0.90
CA PRO A 65 11.23 7.45 -2.16
C PRO A 65 12.57 6.74 -1.90
N SER A 66 12.89 5.79 -2.74
CA SER A 66 14.13 5.01 -2.70
C SER A 66 14.76 4.94 -4.07
N GLN A 67 16.06 4.72 -4.19
CA GLN A 67 16.68 4.53 -5.51
C GLN A 67 16.07 3.32 -6.24
N ARG A 68 15.80 2.24 -5.48
CA ARG A 68 15.25 0.99 -6.03
C ARG A 68 13.99 0.56 -5.30
N SER A 69 12.96 0.21 -6.06
CA SER A 69 11.76 -0.48 -5.56
C SER A 69 11.74 -1.90 -6.11
N ILE A 70 11.85 -2.90 -5.23
CA ILE A 70 11.90 -4.31 -5.62
C ILE A 70 10.58 -4.96 -5.24
N ILE A 71 9.82 -5.38 -6.25
CA ILE A 71 8.56 -6.10 -6.10
C ILE A 71 8.86 -7.60 -6.19
N ARG A 72 9.02 -8.25 -5.04
CA ARG A 72 9.38 -9.65 -4.92
C ARG A 72 8.22 -10.57 -5.30
N ASP A 73 7.03 -10.26 -4.78
CA ASP A 73 5.83 -11.05 -4.95
C ASP A 73 4.74 -10.23 -5.63
N TYR A 74 4.33 -10.67 -6.82
CA TYR A 74 3.25 -10.06 -7.59
C TYR A 74 1.91 -10.78 -7.43
N LYS A 75 1.86 -11.79 -6.55
CA LYS A 75 0.65 -12.52 -6.17
C LYS A 75 0.43 -12.40 -4.67
N ARG A 76 -0.82 -12.27 -4.28
CA ARG A 76 -1.23 -12.32 -2.88
C ARG A 76 -2.49 -13.14 -2.67
N TYR A 77 -2.65 -13.65 -1.48
CA TYR A 77 -3.86 -14.36 -1.08
C TYR A 77 -5.02 -13.37 -0.89
N SER A 78 -6.15 -13.66 -1.52
CA SER A 78 -7.39 -12.87 -1.43
C SER A 78 -8.59 -13.81 -1.33
N PRO A 79 -9.23 -13.95 -0.15
CA PRO A 79 -10.43 -14.77 -0.01
C PRO A 79 -11.60 -14.20 -0.82
N PRO A 80 -12.46 -15.05 -1.41
CA PRO A 80 -12.41 -16.52 -1.47
C PRO A 80 -11.54 -17.06 -2.63
N GLU A 81 -10.97 -16.20 -3.47
CA GLU A 81 -10.37 -16.57 -4.77
C GLU A 81 -8.95 -17.17 -4.65
N GLY A 82 -8.33 -17.12 -3.46
CA GLY A 82 -6.99 -17.66 -3.25
C GLY A 82 -5.86 -16.74 -3.70
N MET A 83 -4.77 -17.33 -4.23
CA MET A 83 -3.61 -16.59 -4.73
C MET A 83 -3.91 -15.96 -6.08
N LYS A 84 -3.92 -14.63 -6.14
CA LYS A 84 -4.12 -13.90 -7.40
C LYS A 84 -3.10 -12.78 -7.61
N PRO A 85 -2.84 -12.42 -8.87
CA PRO A 85 -1.98 -11.30 -9.21
C PRO A 85 -2.50 -10.00 -8.59
N ILE A 86 -1.58 -9.12 -8.17
CA ILE A 86 -1.92 -7.78 -7.73
C ILE A 86 -2.45 -6.93 -8.90
N PRO A 87 -3.26 -5.90 -8.64
CA PRO A 87 -3.67 -4.93 -9.66
C PRO A 87 -2.47 -4.18 -10.26
N VAL A 88 -2.60 -3.75 -11.52
CA VAL A 88 -1.57 -2.93 -12.20
C VAL A 88 -1.39 -1.59 -11.47
N LEU A 89 -2.47 -0.99 -10.99
CA LEU A 89 -2.41 0.23 -10.19
C LEU A 89 -1.53 0.05 -8.94
N GLU A 90 -1.67 -1.07 -8.23
CA GLU A 90 -0.85 -1.37 -7.04
C GLU A 90 0.63 -1.53 -7.40
N TYR A 91 0.93 -2.23 -8.50
CA TYR A 91 2.28 -2.30 -9.04
C TYR A 91 2.83 -0.90 -9.36
N LYS A 92 2.08 -0.06 -10.09
CA LYS A 92 2.50 1.30 -10.45
C LYS A 92 2.75 2.16 -9.20
N GLN A 93 1.97 2.01 -8.14
CA GLN A 93 2.19 2.70 -6.86
C GLN A 93 3.50 2.27 -6.19
N MET A 94 3.81 0.96 -6.21
CA MET A 94 5.08 0.44 -5.67
C MET A 94 6.27 0.85 -6.56
N ALA A 95 6.15 0.74 -7.86
CA ALA A 95 7.16 1.14 -8.83
C ALA A 95 7.45 2.64 -8.76
N GLY A 96 6.43 3.46 -8.55
CA GLY A 96 6.54 4.92 -8.39
C GLY A 96 7.27 5.38 -7.12
N ARG A 97 7.71 4.45 -6.26
CA ARG A 97 8.62 4.74 -5.15
C ARG A 97 10.08 4.73 -5.56
N ALA A 98 10.38 4.27 -6.76
CA ALA A 98 11.74 4.27 -7.30
C ALA A 98 12.14 5.67 -7.80
N GLY A 99 13.34 6.10 -7.41
CA GLY A 99 13.92 7.41 -7.72
C GLY A 99 13.67 8.44 -6.62
N ARG A 100 14.75 9.14 -6.27
CA ARG A 100 14.73 10.28 -5.34
C ARG A 100 15.11 11.52 -6.15
N PRO A 101 14.13 12.39 -6.54
CA PRO A 101 14.36 13.48 -7.49
C PRO A 101 15.51 14.43 -7.14
N GLU A 102 15.84 14.55 -5.84
CA GLU A 102 16.92 15.44 -5.37
C GLU A 102 18.29 14.76 -5.30
N TYR A 103 18.36 13.42 -5.43
CA TYR A 103 19.58 12.65 -5.17
C TYR A 103 19.95 11.69 -6.29
N ASP A 104 18.99 11.24 -7.08
CA ASP A 104 19.18 10.18 -8.07
C ASP A 104 18.84 10.68 -9.47
N ASP A 105 19.72 10.43 -10.44
CA ASP A 105 19.48 10.75 -11.86
C ASP A 105 18.39 9.83 -12.46
N TYR A 106 18.20 8.65 -11.86
CA TYR A 106 17.17 7.66 -12.26
C TYR A 106 16.77 6.79 -11.09
N GLY A 107 15.57 6.20 -11.19
CA GLY A 107 15.07 5.18 -10.27
C GLY A 107 14.86 3.85 -10.96
N GLU A 108 15.04 2.75 -10.23
CA GLU A 108 14.85 1.39 -10.75
C GLU A 108 13.68 0.70 -10.06
N ALA A 109 12.64 0.36 -10.83
CA ALA A 109 11.58 -0.55 -10.39
C ALA A 109 11.87 -1.96 -10.90
N ILE A 110 12.10 -2.90 -10.00
CA ILE A 110 12.50 -4.27 -10.30
C ILE A 110 11.38 -5.22 -9.90
N MET A 111 10.94 -6.05 -10.82
CA MET A 111 9.97 -7.12 -10.57
C MET A 111 10.66 -8.47 -10.68
N VAL A 112 10.42 -9.35 -9.69
CA VAL A 112 11.06 -10.67 -9.66
C VAL A 112 10.13 -11.71 -10.27
N GLY A 113 10.58 -12.36 -11.35
CA GLY A 113 9.91 -13.51 -11.98
C GLY A 113 10.69 -14.80 -11.72
N GLY A 114 10.01 -15.94 -11.77
CA GLY A 114 10.60 -17.27 -11.55
C GLY A 114 11.16 -17.93 -12.82
N SER A 115 10.80 -17.45 -14.02
CA SER A 115 11.24 -17.99 -15.31
C SER A 115 11.24 -16.90 -16.39
N GLU A 116 11.85 -17.19 -17.57
CA GLU A 116 11.84 -16.27 -18.70
C GLU A 116 10.44 -16.10 -19.29
N ASP A 117 9.64 -17.16 -19.37
CA ASP A 117 8.24 -17.06 -19.83
C ASP A 117 7.42 -16.17 -18.89
N GLU A 118 7.64 -16.29 -17.59
CA GLU A 118 6.98 -15.43 -16.59
C GLU A 118 7.44 -13.97 -16.73
N ARG A 119 8.71 -13.73 -17.04
CA ARG A 119 9.24 -12.38 -17.31
C ARG A 119 8.49 -11.69 -18.44
N GLU A 120 8.24 -12.36 -19.56
CA GLU A 120 7.50 -11.78 -20.69
C GLU A 120 6.07 -11.42 -20.27
N VAL A 121 5.39 -12.32 -19.56
CA VAL A 121 4.04 -12.07 -19.02
C VAL A 121 4.02 -10.88 -18.06
N LEU A 122 5.02 -10.74 -17.20
CA LEU A 122 5.11 -9.64 -16.24
C LEU A 122 5.42 -8.31 -16.92
N LEU A 123 6.26 -8.29 -17.95
CA LEU A 123 6.54 -7.10 -18.74
C LEU A 123 5.27 -6.57 -19.43
N ASP A 124 4.53 -7.46 -20.10
CA ASP A 124 3.29 -7.10 -20.79
C ASP A 124 2.23 -6.63 -19.80
N LYS A 125 1.97 -7.42 -18.75
CA LYS A 125 0.89 -7.19 -17.79
C LYS A 125 1.09 -5.96 -16.90
N TYR A 126 2.33 -5.66 -16.48
CA TYR A 126 2.57 -4.63 -15.47
C TYR A 126 3.36 -3.43 -16.00
N VAL A 127 4.43 -3.68 -16.74
CA VAL A 127 5.30 -2.59 -17.19
C VAL A 127 4.65 -1.80 -18.31
N SER A 128 4.12 -2.51 -19.32
CA SER A 128 3.52 -1.93 -20.53
C SER A 128 2.04 -1.57 -20.34
N ALA A 129 1.35 -2.20 -19.39
CA ALA A 129 -0.08 -1.99 -19.20
C ALA A 129 -0.43 -0.65 -18.56
N GLU A 130 -1.59 -0.13 -18.95
CA GLU A 130 -2.24 0.99 -18.25
C GLU A 130 -2.88 0.50 -16.95
N PRO A 131 -2.96 1.36 -15.90
CA PRO A 131 -3.70 1.05 -14.69
C PRO A 131 -5.17 0.77 -15.00
N GLU A 132 -5.78 -0.07 -14.17
CA GLU A 132 -7.22 -0.30 -14.21
C GLU A 132 -7.99 1.01 -14.01
N ARG A 133 -9.15 1.11 -14.64
CA ARG A 133 -10.06 2.23 -14.40
C ARG A 133 -10.49 2.25 -12.94
N ILE A 134 -10.49 3.43 -12.36
CA ILE A 134 -11.01 3.63 -11.02
C ILE A 134 -12.52 3.58 -11.08
N GLU A 135 -13.13 2.61 -10.40
CA GLU A 135 -14.59 2.46 -10.31
C GLU A 135 -15.03 2.68 -8.87
N SER A 136 -16.19 3.29 -8.70
CA SER A 136 -16.78 3.46 -7.38
C SER A 136 -17.22 2.10 -6.81
N LYS A 137 -16.80 1.80 -5.58
CA LYS A 137 -17.30 0.61 -4.85
C LYS A 137 -18.80 0.69 -4.53
N LEU A 138 -19.41 1.86 -4.63
CA LEU A 138 -20.86 2.03 -4.52
C LEU A 138 -21.65 1.40 -5.68
N SER A 139 -21.01 1.04 -6.79
CA SER A 139 -21.64 0.31 -7.89
C SER A 139 -22.18 -1.07 -7.48
N SER A 140 -21.68 -1.67 -6.39
CA SER A 140 -22.20 -2.92 -5.87
C SER A 140 -23.42 -2.72 -4.99
N GLU A 141 -24.47 -3.55 -5.18
CA GLU A 141 -25.73 -3.46 -4.41
C GLU A 141 -25.51 -3.52 -2.88
N PRO A 142 -24.65 -4.41 -2.32
CA PRO A 142 -24.42 -4.43 -0.89
C PRO A 142 -23.80 -3.13 -0.35
N ALA A 143 -22.90 -2.52 -1.10
CA ALA A 143 -22.24 -1.29 -0.67
C ALA A 143 -23.20 -0.11 -0.69
N ILE A 144 -23.93 0.12 -1.79
CA ILE A 144 -24.89 1.23 -1.87
C ILE A 144 -25.98 1.08 -0.82
N ARG A 145 -26.50 -0.14 -0.57
CA ARG A 145 -27.50 -0.41 0.46
C ARG A 145 -26.98 -0.04 1.85
N THR A 146 -25.75 -0.43 2.18
CA THR A 146 -25.13 -0.12 3.49
C THR A 146 -24.95 1.38 3.68
N HIS A 147 -24.45 2.07 2.65
CA HIS A 147 -24.23 3.53 2.74
C HIS A 147 -25.52 4.32 2.79
N VAL A 148 -26.55 3.95 2.01
CA VAL A 148 -27.88 4.58 2.07
C VAL A 148 -28.51 4.39 3.44
N LEU A 149 -28.50 3.17 3.98
CA LEU A 149 -29.04 2.91 5.33
C LEU A 149 -28.30 3.68 6.41
N GLY A 150 -26.95 3.74 6.31
CA GLY A 150 -26.14 4.51 7.24
C GLY A 150 -26.43 6.01 7.18
N SER A 151 -26.65 6.57 5.99
CA SER A 151 -26.98 7.98 5.77
C SER A 151 -28.37 8.34 6.31
N ILE A 152 -29.34 7.43 6.17
CA ILE A 152 -30.68 7.58 6.78
C ILE A 152 -30.58 7.52 8.30
N ALA A 153 -29.87 6.54 8.85
CA ALA A 153 -29.71 6.37 10.29
C ALA A 153 -28.98 7.56 10.95
N ALA A 154 -28.03 8.17 10.24
CA ALA A 154 -27.31 9.35 10.69
C ALA A 154 -28.07 10.67 10.47
N GLY A 155 -29.27 10.65 9.84
CA GLY A 155 -30.10 11.81 9.58
C GLY A 155 -29.65 12.70 8.42
N TYR A 156 -28.66 12.28 7.63
CA TYR A 156 -28.21 13.01 6.43
C TYR A 156 -29.20 12.89 5.28
N VAL A 157 -29.93 11.79 5.21
CA VAL A 157 -30.94 11.48 4.18
C VAL A 157 -32.27 11.24 4.86
N ASN A 158 -33.28 12.06 4.55
CA ASN A 158 -34.63 11.99 5.14
C ASN A 158 -35.75 12.01 4.09
N SER A 159 -35.43 12.10 2.81
CA SER A 159 -36.34 12.07 1.67
C SER A 159 -35.69 11.44 0.46
N PHE A 160 -36.48 11.07 -0.55
CA PHE A 160 -35.97 10.58 -1.82
C PHE A 160 -35.08 11.62 -2.53
N GLU A 161 -35.47 12.87 -2.49
CA GLU A 161 -34.72 13.98 -3.08
C GLU A 161 -33.34 14.14 -2.40
N SER A 162 -33.29 14.14 -1.06
CA SER A 162 -32.02 14.22 -0.32
C SER A 162 -31.11 13.00 -0.57
N MET A 163 -31.71 11.83 -0.83
CA MET A 163 -30.98 10.62 -1.22
C MET A 163 -30.35 10.76 -2.60
N MET A 164 -31.12 11.26 -3.58
CA MET A 164 -30.57 11.48 -4.94
C MET A 164 -29.45 12.51 -4.91
N ASN A 165 -29.63 13.64 -4.22
CA ASN A 165 -28.58 14.64 -4.04
C ASN A 165 -27.32 14.07 -3.37
N PHE A 166 -27.48 13.16 -2.39
CA PHE A 166 -26.36 12.47 -1.78
C PHE A 166 -25.63 11.58 -2.78
N ILE A 167 -26.35 10.79 -3.57
CA ILE A 167 -25.76 9.91 -4.60
C ILE A 167 -25.06 10.72 -5.69
N ASP A 168 -25.70 11.77 -6.19
CA ASP A 168 -25.15 12.67 -7.23
C ASP A 168 -23.86 13.37 -6.79
N GLY A 169 -23.66 13.57 -5.48
CA GLY A 169 -22.42 14.09 -4.92
C GLY A 169 -21.29 13.06 -4.75
N THR A 170 -21.53 11.79 -5.08
CA THR A 170 -20.53 10.73 -4.93
C THR A 170 -19.80 10.45 -6.25
N PHE A 171 -18.60 9.83 -6.15
CA PHE A 171 -17.85 9.36 -7.33
C PHE A 171 -18.62 8.31 -8.16
N PHE A 172 -19.67 7.71 -7.61
CA PHE A 172 -20.54 6.77 -8.33
C PHE A 172 -21.36 7.42 -9.43
N ALA A 173 -21.68 8.71 -9.30
CA ALA A 173 -22.47 9.47 -10.28
C ALA A 173 -21.63 10.00 -11.47
N TYR A 174 -20.30 9.93 -11.37
CA TYR A 174 -19.35 10.31 -12.43
C TYR A 174 -18.97 9.09 -13.29
#